data_ab6ff3f7654c8ef80a0cd38979a22045
#
_entry.id   ab6ff3f7654c8ef80a0cd38979a22045
#
_cell.length_a   1.000
_cell.length_b   1.000
_cell.length_c   1.000
_cell.angle_alpha   90.00
_cell.angle_beta   90.00
_cell.angle_gamma   90.00
#
_symmetry.space_group_name_H-M   'P 1'
#
loop_
_entity.id
_entity.type
_entity.pdbx_description
1 polymer ?
#
loop_
_entity_poly.entity_id
_entity_poly.type
_entity_poly.pdbx_seq_one_letter_code
_entity_poly.pdbx_strand_id
1 'polypeptide(L)'
;MSPYIKPVRGTDVKESSSIPIRIKPSNVSLQSARSRKSSPKHRSKDDDFQGVYIISVAARILRTHPQTLRKYERIGLVRPSRTLGMLRLYSKEDIDKLRLIRYLESELGLNLAGVEVVLKLLSSLQQVSTLLENIAENDAL
;
A
#
# COMPACT_ATOMS: atom_id res chain seq x y z
N MET A 1 -3.37 63.39 -11.40
CA MET A 1 -2.80 62.81 -10.16
C MET A 1 -2.83 61.30 -10.30
N SER A 2 -1.71 60.69 -10.61
CA SER A 2 -1.57 59.24 -10.82
C SER A 2 -0.97 58.62 -9.58
N PRO A 3 -1.52 57.54 -8.99
CA PRO A 3 -0.87 56.88 -7.88
C PRO A 3 0.21 55.92 -8.41
N TYR A 4 1.41 56.18 -7.95
CA TYR A 4 2.63 55.46 -8.18
C TYR A 4 2.55 54.07 -7.51
N ILE A 5 2.54 52.99 -8.28
CA ILE A 5 2.60 51.62 -7.80
C ILE A 5 4.08 51.23 -7.68
N LYS A 6 4.56 50.97 -6.45
CA LYS A 6 5.91 50.44 -6.19
C LYS A 6 6.02 48.98 -6.64
N PRO A 7 7.13 48.58 -7.28
CA PRO A 7 7.37 47.19 -7.63
C PRO A 7 7.69 46.38 -6.36
N VAL A 8 7.00 45.25 -6.17
CA VAL A 8 7.26 44.26 -5.15
C VAL A 8 8.52 43.48 -5.54
N ARG A 9 9.52 43.51 -4.66
CA ARG A 9 10.76 42.75 -4.84
C ARG A 9 10.45 41.26 -4.87
N GLY A 10 11.10 40.58 -5.84
CA GLY A 10 11.04 39.13 -6.02
C GLY A 10 11.45 38.37 -4.78
N THR A 11 10.64 37.37 -4.42
CA THR A 11 10.99 36.35 -3.45
C THR A 11 11.71 35.24 -4.20
N ASP A 12 12.98 35.05 -3.84
CA ASP A 12 13.81 33.95 -4.30
C ASP A 12 13.11 32.60 -4.02
N VAL A 13 12.75 31.92 -5.10
CA VAL A 13 12.32 30.52 -5.05
C VAL A 13 13.59 29.70 -4.77
N LYS A 14 13.79 29.31 -3.53
CA LYS A 14 14.81 28.33 -3.17
C LYS A 14 14.40 26.99 -3.79
N GLU A 15 15.18 26.61 -4.77
CA GLU A 15 15.26 25.27 -5.36
C GLU A 15 15.46 24.24 -4.26
N SER A 16 14.41 23.47 -3.93
CA SER A 16 14.51 22.40 -2.95
C SER A 16 15.18 21.20 -3.60
N SER A 17 16.45 21.05 -3.27
CA SER A 17 17.29 19.91 -3.59
C SER A 17 16.61 18.59 -3.23
N SER A 18 16.51 17.72 -4.24
CA SER A 18 16.16 16.30 -4.13
C SER A 18 17.01 15.60 -3.09
N ILE A 19 16.39 15.04 -2.05
CA ILE A 19 17.07 14.23 -1.06
C ILE A 19 17.15 12.81 -1.60
N PRO A 20 18.33 12.26 -1.90
CA PRO A 20 18.46 10.87 -2.31
C PRO A 20 18.27 9.95 -1.08
N ILE A 21 17.26 9.11 -1.12
CA ILE A 21 17.08 8.05 -0.13
C ILE A 21 18.18 7.02 -0.31
N ARG A 22 19.22 7.12 0.50
CA ARG A 22 20.32 6.16 0.56
C ARG A 22 19.94 5.00 1.47
N ILE A 23 19.48 3.91 0.91
CA ILE A 23 19.31 2.64 1.61
C ILE A 23 20.70 2.05 1.84
N LYS A 24 21.17 2.00 3.09
CA LYS A 24 22.38 1.26 3.45
C LYS A 24 22.03 -0.20 3.66
N PRO A 25 22.69 -1.16 3.00
CA PRO A 25 22.60 -2.57 3.39
C PRO A 25 23.43 -2.78 4.66
N SER A 26 22.76 -3.20 5.73
CA SER A 26 23.46 -3.64 6.95
C SER A 26 24.04 -5.04 6.71
N ASN A 27 25.37 -5.12 6.62
CA ASN A 27 26.14 -6.34 6.75
C ASN A 27 25.86 -6.98 8.11
N VAL A 28 25.30 -8.18 8.10
CA VAL A 28 25.39 -9.10 9.24
C VAL A 28 26.30 -10.23 8.83
N SER A 29 27.43 -10.25 9.51
CA SER A 29 28.50 -11.23 9.37
C SER A 29 28.02 -12.66 9.61
N LEU A 30 28.38 -13.54 8.68
CA LEU A 30 28.39 -15.00 8.90
C LEU A 30 29.41 -15.36 9.98
N GLN A 31 29.00 -16.10 10.98
CA GLN A 31 29.89 -17.07 11.59
C GLN A 31 29.17 -18.34 12.04
N SER A 32 29.69 -19.41 11.48
CA SER A 32 29.91 -20.73 12.08
C SER A 32 28.82 -21.78 12.00
N ALA A 33 29.12 -22.67 11.10
CA ALA A 33 28.62 -24.00 10.89
C ALA A 33 28.38 -24.84 12.16
N ARG A 34 27.27 -25.63 12.14
CA ARG A 34 27.33 -27.06 12.50
C ARG A 34 26.20 -27.83 11.80
N SER A 35 26.66 -28.74 11.01
CA SER A 35 25.98 -29.86 10.37
C SER A 35 24.99 -30.58 11.27
N ARG A 36 23.75 -30.79 10.79
CA ARG A 36 22.91 -31.97 11.14
C ARG A 36 21.89 -32.28 10.05
N LYS A 37 22.18 -33.42 9.37
CA LYS A 37 21.29 -34.44 8.80
C LYS A 37 20.02 -34.02 8.06
N SER A 38 20.08 -34.34 6.78
CA SER A 38 19.02 -34.50 5.80
C SER A 38 17.77 -35.20 6.35
N SER A 39 16.62 -34.53 6.21
CA SER A 39 15.30 -35.14 6.21
C SER A 39 14.59 -34.79 4.91
N PRO A 40 13.71 -35.65 4.36
CA PRO A 40 13.28 -35.58 2.97
C PRO A 40 12.45 -34.35 2.69
N LYS A 41 12.69 -33.73 1.54
CA LYS A 41 11.87 -32.67 0.96
C LYS A 41 10.44 -33.19 0.75
N HIS A 42 9.60 -32.94 1.73
CA HIS A 42 8.17 -32.91 1.51
C HIS A 42 7.89 -31.61 0.76
N ARG A 43 7.69 -31.73 -0.52
CA ARG A 43 7.19 -30.67 -1.39
C ARG A 43 5.72 -30.48 -1.03
N SER A 44 5.46 -29.77 0.06
CA SER A 44 4.13 -29.38 0.47
C SER A 44 3.61 -28.32 -0.52
N LYS A 45 2.36 -28.50 -0.91
CA LYS A 45 1.51 -27.62 -1.73
C LYS A 45 1.16 -26.31 -1.00
N ASP A 46 2.13 -25.70 -0.31
CA ASP A 46 1.93 -24.58 0.60
C ASP A 46 2.44 -23.23 0.03
N ASP A 47 2.73 -23.19 -1.29
CA ASP A 47 3.22 -21.96 -1.94
C ASP A 47 2.11 -20.95 -2.26
N ASP A 48 0.88 -21.19 -1.82
CA ASP A 48 -0.22 -20.25 -2.03
C ASP A 48 -0.78 -19.64 -0.72
N PHE A 49 0.01 -19.68 0.35
CA PHE A 49 -0.24 -18.84 1.52
C PHE A 49 0.23 -17.42 1.21
N GLN A 50 -0.55 -16.70 0.42
CA GLN A 50 -0.50 -15.24 0.41
C GLN A 50 -0.59 -14.80 1.86
N GLY A 51 0.50 -14.18 2.37
CA GLY A 51 0.63 -13.84 3.77
C GLY A 51 -0.63 -13.17 4.31
N VAL A 52 -1.31 -13.85 5.24
CA VAL A 52 -2.48 -13.30 5.90
C VAL A 52 -2.08 -12.78 7.27
N TYR A 53 -2.57 -11.62 7.63
CA TYR A 53 -2.22 -10.90 8.84
C TYR A 53 -3.44 -10.71 9.72
N ILE A 54 -3.35 -11.11 11.00
CA ILE A 54 -4.39 -10.74 11.98
C ILE A 54 -4.37 -9.23 12.22
N ILE A 55 -5.48 -8.67 12.69
CA ILE A 55 -5.68 -7.22 12.83
C ILE A 55 -4.58 -6.51 13.63
N SER A 56 -4.02 -7.14 14.66
CA SER A 56 -2.93 -6.54 15.46
C SER A 56 -1.63 -6.42 14.68
N VAL A 57 -1.33 -7.40 13.83
CA VAL A 57 -0.15 -7.39 12.95
C VAL A 57 -0.35 -6.38 11.82
N ALA A 58 -1.52 -6.39 11.16
CA ALA A 58 -1.88 -5.43 10.14
C ALA A 58 -1.79 -3.98 10.65
N ALA A 59 -2.32 -3.71 11.83
CA ALA A 59 -2.27 -2.40 12.49
C ALA A 59 -0.83 -1.95 12.76
N ARG A 60 0.05 -2.87 13.18
CA ARG A 60 1.48 -2.60 13.39
C ARG A 60 2.20 -2.28 12.08
N ILE A 61 2.00 -3.08 11.04
CA ILE A 61 2.58 -2.87 9.69
C ILE A 61 2.18 -1.49 9.15
N LEU A 62 0.91 -1.13 9.34
CA LEU A 62 0.34 0.13 8.86
C LEU A 62 0.59 1.31 9.82
N ARG A 63 1.24 1.10 10.96
CA ARG A 63 1.45 2.12 12.00
C ARG A 63 0.15 2.85 12.35
N THR A 64 -0.91 2.11 12.59
CA THR A 64 -2.24 2.64 12.89
C THR A 64 -2.89 1.87 14.03
N HIS A 65 -3.98 2.40 14.57
CA HIS A 65 -4.72 1.70 15.62
C HIS A 65 -5.68 0.65 15.02
N PRO A 66 -5.88 -0.52 15.65
CA PRO A 66 -6.83 -1.54 15.18
C PRO A 66 -8.25 -1.01 14.95
N GLN A 67 -8.68 -0.02 15.73
CA GLN A 67 -9.99 0.61 15.55
C GLN A 67 -10.13 1.35 14.22
N THR A 68 -9.04 1.91 13.71
CA THR A 68 -9.03 2.55 12.37
C THR A 68 -9.30 1.50 11.29
N LEU A 69 -8.70 0.32 11.39
CA LEU A 69 -8.95 -0.78 10.45
C LEU A 69 -10.41 -1.27 10.52
N ARG A 70 -10.99 -1.36 11.73
CA ARG A 70 -12.41 -1.68 11.91
C ARG A 70 -13.33 -0.59 11.34
N LYS A 71 -12.93 0.68 11.44
CA LYS A 71 -13.66 1.80 10.82
C LYS A 71 -13.66 1.63 9.30
N TYR A 72 -12.51 1.35 8.67
CA TYR A 72 -12.44 1.15 7.22
C TYR A 72 -13.25 -0.07 6.76
N GLU A 73 -13.26 -1.17 7.52
CA GLU A 73 -14.13 -2.33 7.26
C GLU A 73 -15.62 -1.94 7.34
N ARG A 74 -16.03 -1.21 8.38
CA ARG A 74 -17.43 -0.83 8.60
C ARG A 74 -17.99 0.01 7.47
N ILE A 75 -17.18 0.90 6.90
CA ILE A 75 -17.58 1.74 5.77
C ILE A 75 -17.34 1.07 4.41
N GLY A 76 -16.88 -0.19 4.40
CA GLY A 76 -16.75 -1.00 3.18
C GLY A 76 -15.51 -0.74 2.34
N LEU A 77 -14.54 0.03 2.84
CA LEU A 77 -13.28 0.29 2.11
C LEU A 77 -12.41 -0.95 1.99
N VAL A 78 -12.46 -1.85 2.97
CA VAL A 78 -11.74 -3.13 2.98
C VAL A 78 -12.65 -4.23 3.51
N ARG A 79 -12.44 -5.46 3.06
CA ARG A 79 -13.23 -6.63 3.46
C ARG A 79 -12.32 -7.78 3.84
N PRO A 80 -11.72 -7.76 5.05
CA PRO A 80 -10.86 -8.85 5.49
C PRO A 80 -11.66 -10.15 5.58
N SER A 81 -11.01 -11.27 5.27
CA SER A 81 -11.58 -12.59 5.50
C SER A 81 -11.67 -12.87 7.00
N ARG A 82 -12.40 -13.94 7.36
CA ARG A 82 -12.56 -14.33 8.77
C ARG A 82 -12.31 -15.80 8.94
N THR A 83 -11.62 -16.16 10.03
CA THR A 83 -11.51 -17.54 10.46
C THR A 83 -12.84 -18.07 11.02
N LEU A 84 -12.93 -19.36 11.25
CA LEU A 84 -14.06 -19.98 11.99
C LEU A 84 -14.26 -19.34 13.37
N GLY A 85 -13.17 -18.90 14.03
CA GLY A 85 -13.20 -18.15 15.29
C GLY A 85 -13.44 -16.66 15.14
N MET A 86 -13.92 -16.19 13.98
CA MET A 86 -14.27 -14.79 13.68
C MET A 86 -13.09 -13.81 13.76
N LEU A 87 -11.86 -14.29 13.75
CA LEU A 87 -10.67 -13.43 13.65
C LEU A 87 -10.57 -12.82 12.25
N ARG A 88 -10.26 -11.52 12.19
CA ARG A 88 -10.02 -10.82 10.93
C ARG A 88 -8.66 -11.17 10.38
N LEU A 89 -8.63 -11.56 9.12
CA LEU A 89 -7.42 -11.87 8.35
C LEU A 89 -7.33 -10.92 7.16
N TYR A 90 -6.24 -10.16 7.12
CA TYR A 90 -5.94 -9.22 6.06
C TYR A 90 -4.92 -9.85 5.10
N SER A 91 -5.21 -9.89 3.83
CA SER A 91 -4.27 -10.32 2.79
C SER A 91 -3.19 -9.25 2.55
N LYS A 92 -2.19 -9.58 1.74
CA LYS A 92 -1.19 -8.61 1.30
C LYS A 92 -1.85 -7.46 0.52
N GLU A 93 -2.78 -7.80 -0.36
CA GLU A 93 -3.57 -6.84 -1.16
C GLU A 93 -4.38 -5.91 -0.25
N ASP A 94 -4.98 -6.44 0.83
CA ASP A 94 -5.66 -5.63 1.83
C ASP A 94 -4.70 -4.63 2.50
N ILE A 95 -3.48 -5.08 2.84
CA ILE A 95 -2.46 -4.21 3.42
C ILE A 95 -2.06 -3.09 2.46
N ASP A 96 -1.86 -3.41 1.18
CA ASP A 96 -1.47 -2.42 0.18
C ASP A 96 -2.61 -1.43 -0.09
N LYS A 97 -3.85 -1.90 -0.15
CA LYS A 97 -5.05 -1.05 -0.23
C LYS A 97 -5.19 -0.14 0.99
N LEU A 98 -4.95 -0.66 2.18
CA LEU A 98 -4.98 0.13 3.42
C LEU A 98 -3.86 1.19 3.48
N ARG A 99 -2.68 0.90 2.91
CA ARG A 99 -1.62 1.92 2.75
C ARG A 99 -2.08 3.07 1.86
N LEU A 100 -2.70 2.74 0.71
CA LEU A 100 -3.25 3.74 -0.20
C LEU A 100 -4.35 4.58 0.49
N ILE A 101 -5.29 3.95 1.19
CA ILE A 101 -6.34 4.65 1.94
C ILE A 101 -5.73 5.65 2.91
N ARG A 102 -4.74 5.23 3.69
CA ARG A 102 -4.05 6.11 4.64
C ARG A 102 -3.31 7.25 3.96
N TYR A 103 -2.64 6.98 2.86
CA TYR A 103 -1.96 8.01 2.07
C TYR A 103 -2.95 9.07 1.58
N LEU A 104 -4.08 8.66 1.02
CA LEU A 104 -5.13 9.57 0.55
C LEU A 104 -5.73 10.41 1.70
N GLU A 105 -5.88 9.82 2.89
CA GLU A 105 -6.46 10.49 4.06
C GLU A 105 -5.45 11.42 4.74
N SER A 106 -4.20 10.96 4.98
CA SER A 106 -3.22 11.69 5.78
C SER A 106 -2.36 12.66 4.98
N GLU A 107 -1.94 12.28 3.77
CA GLU A 107 -1.05 13.11 2.95
C GLU A 107 -1.82 14.02 1.99
N LEU A 108 -2.93 13.54 1.40
CA LEU A 108 -3.75 14.34 0.49
C LEU A 108 -4.96 15.00 1.17
N GLY A 109 -5.17 14.75 2.46
CA GLY A 109 -6.24 15.37 3.24
C GLY A 109 -7.65 14.99 2.80
N LEU A 110 -7.83 13.87 2.07
CA LEU A 110 -9.14 13.44 1.63
C LEU A 110 -9.98 12.92 2.80
N ASN A 111 -11.26 13.29 2.84
CA ASN A 111 -12.19 12.61 3.71
C ASN A 111 -12.51 11.20 3.18
N LEU A 112 -13.11 10.36 4.02
CA LEU A 112 -13.36 8.96 3.66
C LEU A 112 -14.31 8.79 2.45
N ALA A 113 -15.23 9.72 2.23
CA ALA A 113 -16.06 9.71 1.03
C ALA A 113 -15.22 9.98 -0.24
N GLY A 114 -14.30 10.93 -0.19
CA GLY A 114 -13.34 11.19 -1.27
C GLY A 114 -12.43 9.99 -1.53
N VAL A 115 -11.94 9.34 -0.47
CA VAL A 115 -11.14 8.10 -0.59
C VAL A 115 -11.94 7.00 -1.30
N GLU A 116 -13.20 6.81 -0.96
CA GLU A 116 -14.08 5.83 -1.61
C GLU A 116 -14.22 6.10 -3.12
N VAL A 117 -14.44 7.36 -3.50
CA VAL A 117 -14.53 7.77 -4.92
C VAL A 117 -13.23 7.47 -5.66
N VAL A 118 -12.08 7.85 -5.09
CA VAL A 118 -10.77 7.56 -5.69
C VAL A 118 -10.55 6.08 -5.89
N LEU A 119 -10.85 5.25 -4.90
CA LEU A 119 -10.70 3.79 -5.01
C LEU A 119 -11.60 3.19 -6.09
N LYS A 120 -12.85 3.68 -6.22
CA LYS A 120 -13.76 3.26 -7.30
C LYS A 120 -13.22 3.64 -8.68
N LEU A 121 -12.71 4.86 -8.83
CA LEU A 121 -12.11 5.30 -10.09
C LEU A 121 -10.89 4.47 -10.47
N LEU A 122 -9.99 4.19 -9.52
CA LEU A 122 -8.82 3.33 -9.76
C LEU A 122 -9.23 1.92 -10.19
N SER A 123 -10.24 1.34 -9.54
CA SER A 123 -10.77 0.03 -9.91
C SER A 123 -11.36 0.03 -11.33
N SER A 124 -12.10 1.07 -11.71
CA SER A 124 -12.66 1.21 -13.06
C SER A 124 -11.56 1.38 -14.11
N LEU A 125 -10.52 2.14 -13.83
CA LEU A 125 -9.37 2.29 -14.73
C LEU A 125 -8.64 0.98 -14.95
N GLN A 126 -8.43 0.18 -13.90
CA GLN A 126 -7.84 -1.14 -14.03
C GLN A 126 -8.67 -2.08 -14.92
N GLN A 127 -9.99 -2.06 -14.76
CA GLN A 127 -10.88 -2.87 -15.61
C GLN A 127 -10.78 -2.48 -17.09
N VAL A 128 -10.73 -1.19 -17.38
CA VAL A 128 -10.58 -0.70 -18.77
C VAL A 128 -9.21 -1.11 -19.33
N SER A 129 -8.13 -0.97 -18.56
CA SER A 129 -6.79 -1.40 -18.95
C SER A 129 -6.77 -2.88 -19.33
N THR A 130 -7.31 -3.73 -18.47
CA THR A 130 -7.39 -5.18 -18.73
C THR A 130 -8.21 -5.51 -19.97
N LEU A 131 -9.32 -4.80 -20.21
CA LEU A 131 -10.11 -4.99 -21.41
C LEU A 131 -9.34 -4.61 -22.68
N LEU A 132 -8.60 -3.51 -22.66
CA LEU A 132 -7.76 -3.08 -23.79
C LEU A 132 -6.62 -4.07 -24.07
N GLU A 133 -5.98 -4.59 -23.02
CA GLU A 133 -4.95 -5.63 -23.15
C GLU A 133 -5.51 -6.89 -23.81
N ASN A 134 -6.68 -7.37 -23.35
CA ASN A 134 -7.33 -8.54 -23.93
C ASN A 134 -7.74 -8.35 -25.41
N ILE A 135 -8.17 -7.13 -25.79
CA ILE A 135 -8.50 -6.82 -27.19
C ILE A 135 -7.22 -6.82 -28.04
N ALA A 136 -6.15 -6.19 -27.55
CA ALA A 136 -4.89 -6.14 -28.28
C ALA A 136 -4.26 -7.54 -28.50
N GLU A 137 -4.42 -8.44 -27.54
CA GLU A 137 -3.97 -9.84 -27.68
C GLU A 137 -4.81 -10.62 -28.69
N ASN A 138 -6.12 -10.38 -28.76
CA ASN A 138 -7.01 -11.04 -29.71
C ASN A 138 -6.83 -10.55 -31.16
N ASP A 139 -6.43 -9.30 -31.36
CA ASP A 139 -6.16 -8.74 -32.69
C ASP A 139 -4.79 -9.15 -33.25
N ALA A 140 -3.91 -9.74 -32.41
CA ALA A 140 -2.58 -10.22 -32.79
C ALA A 140 -2.56 -11.67 -33.29
N LEU A 141 -3.70 -12.38 -33.30
CA LEU A 141 -3.88 -13.77 -33.82
C LEU A 141 -4.53 -13.77 -35.18
#